data_67aae3737e91174ca37de74cf16cf60f
#
_entry.id   67aae3737e91174ca37de74cf16cf60f
#
_cell.length_a   1.000
_cell.length_b   1.000
_cell.length_c   1.000
_cell.angle_alpha   90.00
_cell.angle_beta   90.00
_cell.angle_gamma   90.00
#
_symmetry.space_group_name_H-M   'P 1'
#
loop_
_entity.id
_entity.type
_entity.pdbx_description
1 polymer ?
#
loop_
_entity_poly.entity_id
_entity_poly.type
_entity_poly.pdbx_seq_one_letter_code
_entity_poly.pdbx_strand_id
1 'polypeptide(L)'
;MSEDFDIRTSRTDGDNEFERALRPLAFDDFNGQEKIIENLRVFVKAAKMRGESLDHTLLYGPPGLGKTTLSNIMANELGVGFKVTSGPVLDKPGDLAGLLTSLEENDVLFIDEIHRLSPVVEEYLYSAMEDFRIDIMIDKGPGARSVQLNLSPFTLVGATTRSGLLTPPLRARFGIKCHLEYYDHDVLSSIVQRSARLLNVRCTTEAAGEIAMRSRGTPRIANALLRRVRDFAQVKGNGSIDTEIAKFALEALNIDKFGLDEVDNKLLLTIIDKFNGGPVGLTTIATALGEDAETVEEVYEPFLIKEGFIKRTPRGREVTTLAYTHLHKNPHATEGGLFG
;
A
#
# COMPACT_ATOMS: atom_id res chain seq x y z
N MET A 1 19.71 -23.52 -4.75
CA MET A 1 18.36 -23.11 -4.40
C MET A 1 18.44 -21.61 -4.21
N SER A 2 18.07 -20.84 -5.22
CA SER A 2 17.88 -19.40 -5.10
C SER A 2 16.54 -19.22 -4.40
N GLU A 3 16.54 -18.72 -3.16
CA GLU A 3 15.33 -18.19 -2.56
C GLU A 3 14.89 -17.02 -3.44
N ASP A 4 13.74 -17.14 -4.08
CA ASP A 4 13.14 -16.09 -4.90
C ASP A 4 12.88 -14.88 -4.00
N PHE A 5 13.65 -13.82 -4.23
CA PHE A 5 13.54 -12.59 -3.46
C PHE A 5 12.36 -11.77 -4.00
N ASP A 6 11.18 -11.94 -3.41
CA ASP A 6 10.02 -11.07 -3.68
C ASP A 6 10.07 -9.83 -2.78
N ILE A 7 10.37 -8.68 -3.37
CA ILE A 7 10.43 -7.35 -2.71
C ILE A 7 9.10 -6.97 -2.06
N ARG A 8 8.01 -7.61 -2.44
CA ARG A 8 6.63 -7.24 -2.08
C ARG A 8 6.09 -8.00 -0.89
N THR A 9 6.48 -9.27 -0.73
CA THR A 9 5.84 -10.21 0.21
C THR A 9 6.74 -10.65 1.35
N SER A 10 8.06 -10.67 1.21
CA SER A 10 8.99 -11.10 2.25
C SER A 10 9.18 -10.02 3.32
N ARG A 11 8.40 -10.08 4.41
CA ARG A 11 8.60 -9.25 5.60
C ARG A 11 9.22 -10.05 6.72
N THR A 12 10.43 -9.67 7.12
CA THR A 12 11.02 -10.10 8.39
C THR A 12 10.78 -9.03 9.47
N ASP A 13 10.92 -9.38 10.75
CA ASP A 13 10.80 -8.39 11.84
C ASP A 13 11.81 -7.24 11.67
N GLY A 14 13.01 -7.53 11.16
CA GLY A 14 14.00 -6.51 10.81
C GLY A 14 13.60 -5.58 9.66
N ASP A 15 12.66 -5.99 8.79
CA ASP A 15 12.12 -5.11 7.74
C ASP A 15 11.14 -4.10 8.33
N ASN A 16 10.37 -4.51 9.34
CA ASN A 16 9.43 -3.62 10.03
C ASN A 16 10.16 -2.53 10.84
N GLU A 17 11.24 -2.87 11.52
CA GLU A 17 12.07 -1.88 12.24
C GLU A 17 12.76 -0.92 11.28
N PHE A 18 13.31 -1.43 10.19
CA PHE A 18 13.92 -0.62 9.15
C PHE A 18 12.93 0.37 8.53
N GLU A 19 11.74 -0.11 8.13
CA GLU A 19 10.69 0.77 7.60
C GLU A 19 10.26 1.83 8.62
N ARG A 20 10.14 1.47 9.90
CA ARG A 20 9.77 2.43 10.97
C ARG A 20 10.80 3.53 11.13
N ALA A 21 12.10 3.20 11.10
CA ALA A 21 13.17 4.17 11.23
C ALA A 21 13.21 5.20 10.08
N LEU A 22 12.70 4.83 8.89
CA LEU A 22 12.67 5.71 7.71
C LEU A 22 11.39 6.54 7.61
N ARG A 23 10.33 6.24 8.40
CA ARG A 23 9.05 6.94 8.31
C ARG A 23 9.20 8.39 8.75
N PRO A 24 8.68 9.35 7.97
CA PRO A 24 8.54 10.72 8.42
C PRO A 24 7.56 10.81 9.60
N LEU A 25 7.83 11.74 10.52
CA LEU A 25 7.03 11.95 11.73
C LEU A 25 6.24 13.28 11.69
N ALA A 26 6.56 14.17 10.77
CA ALA A 26 5.92 15.46 10.55
C ALA A 26 5.54 15.65 9.09
N PHE A 27 4.59 16.55 8.81
CA PHE A 27 4.22 16.89 7.44
C PHE A 27 5.40 17.48 6.65
N ASP A 28 6.32 18.20 7.30
CA ASP A 28 7.49 18.79 6.64
C ASP A 28 8.47 17.75 6.11
N ASP A 29 8.49 16.57 6.69
CA ASP A 29 9.33 15.46 6.28
C ASP A 29 8.69 14.55 5.23
N PHE A 30 7.40 14.75 4.94
CA PHE A 30 6.65 13.92 4.02
C PHE A 30 6.72 14.50 2.61
N ASN A 31 7.47 13.84 1.73
CA ASN A 31 7.62 14.27 0.35
C ASN A 31 6.53 13.66 -0.54
N GLY A 32 5.98 14.47 -1.44
CA GLY A 32 4.93 14.11 -2.38
C GLY A 32 3.52 14.24 -1.80
N GLN A 33 2.51 14.04 -2.62
CA GLN A 33 1.10 14.24 -2.27
C GLN A 33 0.79 15.69 -1.83
N GLU A 34 1.46 16.69 -2.38
CA GLU A 34 1.52 18.08 -1.91
C GLU A 34 0.14 18.63 -1.60
N LYS A 35 -0.81 18.50 -2.53
CA LYS A 35 -2.18 19.02 -2.37
C LYS A 35 -2.93 18.36 -1.19
N ILE A 36 -2.69 17.07 -0.96
CA ILE A 36 -3.29 16.34 0.17
C ILE A 36 -2.67 16.84 1.48
N ILE A 37 -1.35 16.99 1.50
CA ILE A 37 -0.61 17.47 2.69
C ILE A 37 -1.01 18.89 3.05
N GLU A 38 -1.10 19.79 2.08
CA GLU A 38 -1.53 21.18 2.31
C GLU A 38 -2.93 21.22 2.94
N ASN A 39 -3.89 20.48 2.40
CA ASN A 39 -5.23 20.41 2.95
C ASN A 39 -5.26 19.81 4.37
N LEU A 40 -4.55 18.71 4.59
CA LEU A 40 -4.48 18.07 5.91
C LEU A 40 -3.84 18.97 6.96
N ARG A 41 -2.81 19.76 6.60
CA ARG A 41 -2.23 20.79 7.49
C ARG A 41 -3.28 21.79 7.95
N VAL A 42 -4.11 22.27 7.04
CA VAL A 42 -5.18 23.22 7.36
C VAL A 42 -6.19 22.58 8.30
N PHE A 43 -6.65 21.36 8.00
CA PHE A 43 -7.66 20.67 8.80
C PHE A 43 -7.15 20.32 10.19
N VAL A 44 -5.95 19.76 10.30
CA VAL A 44 -5.29 19.44 11.58
C VAL A 44 -5.09 20.70 12.41
N LYS A 45 -4.58 21.79 11.81
CA LYS A 45 -4.40 23.06 12.51
C LYS A 45 -5.72 23.62 13.01
N ALA A 46 -6.77 23.57 12.20
CA ALA A 46 -8.10 24.07 12.57
C ALA A 46 -8.72 23.25 13.73
N ALA A 47 -8.66 21.91 13.68
CA ALA A 47 -9.12 21.05 14.76
C ALA A 47 -8.37 21.34 16.07
N LYS A 48 -7.05 21.46 16.01
CA LYS A 48 -6.20 21.80 17.15
C LYS A 48 -6.53 23.17 17.75
N MET A 49 -6.83 24.18 16.92
CA MET A 49 -7.22 25.52 17.39
C MET A 49 -8.58 25.51 18.10
N ARG A 50 -9.49 24.64 17.72
CA ARG A 50 -10.81 24.51 18.36
C ARG A 50 -10.81 23.56 19.55
N GLY A 51 -9.74 22.75 19.73
CA GLY A 51 -9.68 21.71 20.78
C GLY A 51 -10.63 20.53 20.49
N GLU A 52 -10.93 20.26 19.23
CA GLU A 52 -11.85 19.22 18.78
C GLU A 52 -11.12 18.08 18.08
N SER A 53 -11.73 16.90 18.06
CA SER A 53 -11.26 15.81 17.20
C SER A 53 -11.31 16.22 15.73
N LEU A 54 -10.37 15.73 14.94
CA LEU A 54 -10.41 15.93 13.49
C LEU A 54 -11.55 15.10 12.89
N ASP A 55 -12.15 15.59 11.81
CA ASP A 55 -13.12 14.82 11.04
C ASP A 55 -12.55 13.45 10.64
N HIS A 56 -13.39 12.41 10.71
CA HIS A 56 -13.02 11.07 10.27
C HIS A 56 -12.47 11.11 8.85
N THR A 57 -11.33 10.49 8.65
CA THR A 57 -10.53 10.61 7.42
C THR A 57 -10.37 9.25 6.74
N LEU A 58 -10.64 9.18 5.44
CA LEU A 58 -10.41 8.01 4.59
C LEU A 58 -9.20 8.23 3.69
N LEU A 59 -8.18 7.39 3.85
CA LEU A 59 -7.01 7.34 2.98
C LEU A 59 -7.13 6.14 2.04
N TYR A 60 -7.19 6.36 0.74
CA TYR A 60 -7.33 5.27 -0.22
C TYR A 60 -6.38 5.40 -1.40
N GLY A 61 -6.04 4.28 -2.01
CA GLY A 61 -5.09 4.19 -3.12
C GLY A 61 -4.21 2.96 -3.03
N PRO A 62 -3.34 2.72 -4.01
CA PRO A 62 -2.45 1.57 -4.08
C PRO A 62 -1.66 1.30 -2.80
N PRO A 63 -1.17 0.06 -2.57
CA PRO A 63 -0.34 -0.25 -1.41
C PRO A 63 1.02 0.46 -1.49
N GLY A 64 1.64 0.71 -0.32
CA GLY A 64 3.00 1.25 -0.24
C GLY A 64 3.14 2.77 -0.43
N LEU A 65 2.04 3.52 -0.53
CA LEU A 65 2.03 4.98 -0.76
C LEU A 65 2.11 5.84 0.51
N GLY A 66 2.17 5.22 1.70
CA GLY A 66 2.34 5.95 2.96
C GLY A 66 1.05 6.24 3.73
N LYS A 67 -0.08 5.54 3.48
CA LYS A 67 -1.34 5.71 4.23
C LYS A 67 -1.16 5.66 5.75
N THR A 68 -0.52 4.61 6.26
CA THR A 68 -0.22 4.44 7.69
C THR A 68 0.72 5.52 8.22
N THR A 69 1.71 5.92 7.43
CA THR A 69 2.66 6.99 7.77
C THR A 69 1.94 8.32 7.93
N LEU A 70 1.07 8.66 6.96
CA LEU A 70 0.31 9.90 6.99
C LEU A 70 -0.65 9.95 8.18
N SER A 71 -1.28 8.82 8.53
CA SER A 71 -2.15 8.73 9.72
C SER A 71 -1.38 8.98 11.02
N ASN A 72 -0.16 8.44 11.12
CA ASN A 72 0.70 8.69 12.28
C ASN A 72 1.15 10.15 12.36
N ILE A 73 1.49 10.76 11.22
CA ILE A 73 1.82 12.20 11.16
C ILE A 73 0.65 13.04 11.65
N MET A 74 -0.58 12.72 11.21
CA MET A 74 -1.78 13.45 11.67
C MET A 74 -1.92 13.40 13.18
N ALA A 75 -1.75 12.24 13.82
CA ALA A 75 -1.78 12.10 15.28
C ALA A 75 -0.67 12.89 15.98
N ASN A 76 0.55 12.81 15.46
CA ASN A 76 1.70 13.59 15.98
C ASN A 76 1.46 15.09 15.90
N GLU A 77 0.95 15.59 14.79
CA GLU A 77 0.66 17.02 14.59
C GLU A 77 -0.52 17.50 15.45
N LEU A 78 -1.51 16.65 15.68
CA LEU A 78 -2.57 16.91 16.66
C LEU A 78 -2.04 16.91 18.10
N GLY A 79 -1.01 16.13 18.38
CA GLY A 79 -0.43 15.95 19.72
C GLY A 79 -1.25 14.98 20.58
N VAL A 80 -1.84 13.96 19.98
CA VAL A 80 -2.74 12.96 20.60
C VAL A 80 -2.22 11.54 20.42
N GLY A 81 -2.85 10.60 21.12
CA GLY A 81 -2.50 9.17 21.01
C GLY A 81 -2.82 8.61 19.62
N PHE A 82 -2.06 7.57 19.24
CA PHE A 82 -2.23 6.87 17.96
C PHE A 82 -2.38 5.36 18.19
N LYS A 83 -3.58 4.82 17.94
CA LYS A 83 -3.85 3.39 18.03
C LYS A 83 -4.05 2.81 16.65
N VAL A 84 -3.48 1.62 16.43
CA VAL A 84 -3.43 0.96 15.12
C VAL A 84 -4.08 -0.40 15.23
N THR A 85 -4.97 -0.68 14.29
CA THR A 85 -5.55 -2.01 14.08
C THR A 85 -5.77 -2.24 12.57
N SER A 86 -6.38 -3.36 12.21
CA SER A 86 -6.75 -3.65 10.81
C SER A 86 -8.12 -4.32 10.76
N GLY A 87 -8.80 -4.19 9.60
CA GLY A 87 -10.11 -4.80 9.38
C GLY A 87 -10.16 -6.29 9.74
N PRO A 88 -9.22 -7.13 9.26
CA PRO A 88 -9.20 -8.55 9.59
C PRO A 88 -9.03 -8.91 11.06
N VAL A 89 -8.46 -8.03 11.87
CA VAL A 89 -8.26 -8.25 13.32
C VAL A 89 -9.53 -7.98 14.12
N LEU A 90 -10.40 -7.12 13.61
CA LEU A 90 -11.67 -6.76 14.22
C LEU A 90 -12.77 -7.74 13.78
N ASP A 91 -12.76 -8.95 14.33
CA ASP A 91 -13.68 -10.03 13.93
C ASP A 91 -15.06 -9.90 14.61
N LYS A 92 -15.11 -9.37 15.83
CA LYS A 92 -16.32 -9.29 16.66
C LYS A 92 -16.57 -7.88 17.17
N PRO A 93 -17.86 -7.51 17.41
CA PRO A 93 -18.19 -6.22 18.02
C PRO A 93 -17.47 -5.94 19.33
N GLY A 94 -17.21 -6.98 20.14
CA GLY A 94 -16.47 -6.85 21.39
C GLY A 94 -15.02 -6.40 21.22
N ASP A 95 -14.35 -6.82 20.14
CA ASP A 95 -12.99 -6.40 19.83
C ASP A 95 -12.95 -4.89 19.50
N LEU A 96 -13.92 -4.44 18.68
CA LEU A 96 -14.08 -3.02 18.38
C LEU A 96 -14.42 -2.20 19.63
N ALA A 97 -15.34 -2.68 20.46
CA ALA A 97 -15.75 -1.99 21.70
C ALA A 97 -14.59 -1.86 22.68
N GLY A 98 -13.81 -2.93 22.89
CA GLY A 98 -12.62 -2.89 23.75
C GLY A 98 -11.59 -1.88 23.27
N LEU A 99 -11.40 -1.77 21.94
CA LEU A 99 -10.49 -0.81 21.36
C LEU A 99 -11.02 0.62 21.53
N LEU A 100 -12.29 0.89 21.19
CA LEU A 100 -12.90 2.22 21.25
C LEU A 100 -12.97 2.77 22.69
N THR A 101 -13.31 1.93 23.66
CA THR A 101 -13.35 2.33 25.08
C THR A 101 -11.98 2.62 25.69
N SER A 102 -10.91 2.18 25.04
CA SER A 102 -9.53 2.43 25.45
C SER A 102 -8.95 3.72 24.87
N LEU A 103 -9.69 4.43 23.99
CA LEU A 103 -9.25 5.71 23.41
C LEU A 103 -9.41 6.84 24.43
N GLU A 104 -8.43 7.74 24.45
CA GLU A 104 -8.50 9.00 25.16
C GLU A 104 -9.14 10.09 24.27
N GLU A 105 -9.42 11.25 24.86
CA GLU A 105 -10.05 12.34 24.13
C GLU A 105 -9.19 12.83 22.96
N ASN A 106 -9.81 12.90 21.77
CA ASN A 106 -9.21 13.29 20.50
C ASN A 106 -8.16 12.33 19.93
N ASP A 107 -7.97 11.14 20.52
CA ASP A 107 -7.07 10.11 19.97
C ASP A 107 -7.39 9.77 18.51
N VAL A 108 -6.35 9.35 17.79
CA VAL A 108 -6.49 8.84 16.42
C VAL A 108 -6.49 7.32 16.44
N LEU A 109 -7.60 6.74 15.97
CA LEU A 109 -7.71 5.31 15.68
C LEU A 109 -7.47 5.08 14.18
N PHE A 110 -6.44 4.32 13.86
CA PHE A 110 -6.15 3.90 12.49
C PHE A 110 -6.59 2.46 12.25
N ILE A 111 -7.45 2.25 11.24
CA ILE A 111 -7.88 0.91 10.79
C ILE A 111 -7.36 0.69 9.37
N ASP A 112 -6.35 -0.18 9.23
CA ASP A 112 -5.85 -0.60 7.91
C ASP A 112 -6.79 -1.63 7.28
N GLU A 113 -6.86 -1.64 5.95
CA GLU A 113 -7.75 -2.51 5.17
C GLU A 113 -9.20 -2.50 5.70
N ILE A 114 -9.72 -1.29 5.97
CA ILE A 114 -11.05 -1.09 6.59
C ILE A 114 -12.18 -1.72 5.78
N HIS A 115 -12.01 -1.94 4.47
CA HIS A 115 -12.96 -2.64 3.61
C HIS A 115 -13.15 -4.13 3.96
N ARG A 116 -12.28 -4.68 4.81
CA ARG A 116 -12.33 -6.08 5.27
C ARG A 116 -13.05 -6.24 6.61
N LEU A 117 -13.65 -5.18 7.15
CA LEU A 117 -14.52 -5.28 8.31
C LEU A 117 -15.74 -6.16 8.00
N SER A 118 -16.15 -6.99 8.96
CA SER A 118 -17.40 -7.71 8.84
C SER A 118 -18.58 -6.75 8.88
N PRO A 119 -19.71 -7.01 8.17
CA PRO A 119 -20.88 -6.14 8.19
C PRO A 119 -21.39 -5.83 9.60
N VAL A 120 -21.30 -6.79 10.51
CA VAL A 120 -21.71 -6.62 11.90
C VAL A 120 -20.83 -5.60 12.63
N VAL A 121 -19.51 -5.71 12.49
CA VAL A 121 -18.56 -4.76 13.10
C VAL A 121 -18.71 -3.37 12.49
N GLU A 122 -18.98 -3.29 11.19
CA GLU A 122 -19.19 -2.04 10.48
C GLU A 122 -20.41 -1.28 11.01
N GLU A 123 -21.53 -1.97 11.32
CA GLU A 123 -22.72 -1.36 11.92
C GLU A 123 -22.45 -0.72 13.30
N TYR A 124 -21.65 -1.38 14.14
CA TYR A 124 -21.24 -0.81 15.43
C TYR A 124 -20.34 0.43 15.24
N LEU A 125 -19.52 0.42 14.21
CA LEU A 125 -18.64 1.55 13.89
C LEU A 125 -19.43 2.79 13.47
N TYR A 126 -20.60 2.64 12.83
CA TYR A 126 -21.45 3.80 12.45
C TYR A 126 -21.85 4.65 13.64
N SER A 127 -22.41 4.03 14.69
CA SER A 127 -22.82 4.75 15.92
C SER A 127 -21.63 5.35 16.65
N ALA A 128 -20.48 4.65 16.64
CA ALA A 128 -19.25 5.16 17.22
C ALA A 128 -18.75 6.42 16.52
N MET A 129 -18.85 6.47 15.17
CA MET A 129 -18.42 7.62 14.37
C MET A 129 -19.37 8.82 14.45
N GLU A 130 -20.68 8.60 14.55
CA GLU A 130 -21.65 9.68 14.51
C GLU A 130 -21.94 10.26 15.89
N ASP A 131 -22.13 9.37 16.88
CA ASP A 131 -22.65 9.74 18.20
C ASP A 131 -21.65 9.54 19.33
N PHE A 132 -20.43 9.06 19.05
CA PHE A 132 -19.46 8.67 20.06
C PHE A 132 -20.02 7.72 21.12
N ARG A 133 -20.79 6.73 20.70
CA ARG A 133 -21.38 5.71 21.55
C ARG A 133 -21.42 4.36 20.82
N ILE A 134 -21.49 3.29 21.61
CA ILE A 134 -21.64 1.94 21.10
C ILE A 134 -22.65 1.18 21.96
N ASP A 135 -23.61 0.50 21.33
CA ASP A 135 -24.59 -0.33 22.00
C ASP A 135 -24.19 -1.80 21.91
N ILE A 136 -23.82 -2.41 23.03
CA ILE A 136 -23.37 -3.80 23.06
C ILE A 136 -24.52 -4.69 23.56
N MET A 137 -24.85 -5.72 22.78
CA MET A 137 -25.79 -6.76 23.21
C MET A 137 -25.10 -7.73 24.17
N ILE A 138 -25.61 -7.80 25.43
CA ILE A 138 -25.06 -8.71 26.46
C ILE A 138 -25.62 -10.12 26.28
N ASP A 139 -26.91 -10.24 25.95
CA ASP A 139 -27.62 -11.51 25.83
C ASP A 139 -28.19 -11.73 24.43
N LYS A 140 -28.43 -13.00 24.07
CA LYS A 140 -29.11 -13.41 22.85
C LYS A 140 -30.50 -13.96 23.20
N GLY A 141 -31.53 -13.52 22.50
CA GLY A 141 -32.91 -14.06 22.62
C GLY A 141 -33.97 -13.00 22.95
N PRO A 142 -35.21 -13.39 23.23
CA PRO A 142 -36.36 -12.49 23.44
C PRO A 142 -36.25 -11.53 24.64
N GLY A 143 -35.26 -11.73 25.52
CA GLY A 143 -34.96 -10.86 26.68
C GLY A 143 -33.60 -10.20 26.61
N ALA A 144 -33.01 -10.11 25.41
CA ALA A 144 -31.70 -9.51 25.19
C ALA A 144 -31.62 -8.08 25.74
N ARG A 145 -30.57 -7.81 26.51
CA ARG A 145 -30.27 -6.48 27.04
C ARG A 145 -29.11 -5.88 26.28
N SER A 146 -29.21 -4.61 25.96
CA SER A 146 -28.09 -3.81 25.45
C SER A 146 -27.55 -2.91 26.54
N VAL A 147 -26.24 -2.70 26.53
CA VAL A 147 -25.56 -1.68 27.32
C VAL A 147 -24.98 -0.66 26.38
N GLN A 148 -25.36 0.59 26.55
CA GLN A 148 -24.79 1.71 25.83
C GLN A 148 -23.51 2.18 26.54
N LEU A 149 -22.41 2.23 25.81
CA LEU A 149 -21.15 2.77 26.26
C LEU A 149 -20.91 4.11 25.55
N ASN A 150 -20.65 5.16 26.33
CA ASN A 150 -20.21 6.43 25.79
C ASN A 150 -18.71 6.36 25.53
N LEU A 151 -18.27 6.93 24.43
CA LEU A 151 -16.89 6.97 23.97
C LEU A 151 -16.37 8.41 24.07
N SER A 152 -15.08 8.56 24.35
CA SER A 152 -14.42 9.85 24.17
C SER A 152 -14.45 10.24 22.68
N PRO A 153 -14.62 11.53 22.34
CA PRO A 153 -14.45 11.98 20.95
C PRO A 153 -13.10 11.53 20.40
N PHE A 154 -13.11 10.97 19.20
CA PHE A 154 -11.90 10.44 18.55
C PHE A 154 -11.94 10.70 17.05
N THR A 155 -10.78 10.60 16.41
CA THR A 155 -10.66 10.63 14.96
C THR A 155 -10.44 9.21 14.43
N LEU A 156 -11.36 8.73 13.58
CA LEU A 156 -11.11 7.50 12.82
C LEU A 156 -10.36 7.84 11.54
N VAL A 157 -9.23 7.19 11.31
CA VAL A 157 -8.55 7.18 10.01
C VAL A 157 -8.65 5.79 9.41
N GLY A 158 -9.49 5.63 8.40
CA GLY A 158 -9.60 4.38 7.65
C GLY A 158 -8.64 4.37 6.47
N ALA A 159 -7.96 3.25 6.25
CA ALA A 159 -7.14 3.04 5.06
C ALA A 159 -7.65 1.86 4.24
N THR A 160 -7.59 1.98 2.91
CA THR A 160 -7.98 0.90 2.00
C THR A 160 -7.25 0.97 0.67
N THR A 161 -6.96 -0.19 0.11
CA THR A 161 -6.53 -0.33 -1.29
C THR A 161 -7.73 -0.42 -2.24
N ARG A 162 -8.92 -0.78 -1.74
CA ARG A 162 -10.13 -1.07 -2.50
C ARG A 162 -11.31 -0.20 -2.05
N SER A 163 -11.26 1.09 -2.33
CA SER A 163 -12.32 2.04 -1.91
C SER A 163 -13.71 1.69 -2.46
N GLY A 164 -13.78 0.94 -3.57
CA GLY A 164 -15.03 0.47 -4.16
C GLY A 164 -15.74 -0.63 -3.37
N LEU A 165 -15.03 -1.32 -2.46
CA LEU A 165 -15.60 -2.35 -1.58
C LEU A 165 -16.20 -1.79 -0.28
N LEU A 166 -15.92 -0.51 0.04
CA LEU A 166 -16.55 0.15 1.18
C LEU A 166 -18.04 0.32 0.94
N THR A 167 -18.84 0.01 1.96
CA THR A 167 -20.28 0.25 1.90
C THR A 167 -20.56 1.75 1.76
N PRO A 168 -21.61 2.15 1.04
CA PRO A 168 -21.98 3.56 0.92
C PRO A 168 -22.19 4.25 2.27
N PRO A 169 -22.83 3.61 3.29
CA PRO A 169 -22.99 4.22 4.60
C PRO A 169 -21.66 4.52 5.31
N LEU A 170 -20.72 3.58 5.30
CA LEU A 170 -19.40 3.80 5.90
C LEU A 170 -18.65 4.92 5.17
N ARG A 171 -18.66 4.87 3.84
CA ARG A 171 -17.96 5.88 3.01
C ARG A 171 -18.52 7.29 3.21
N ALA A 172 -19.83 7.43 3.49
CA ALA A 172 -20.47 8.74 3.72
C ALA A 172 -20.03 9.39 5.03
N ARG A 173 -19.65 8.60 6.04
CA ARG A 173 -19.24 9.07 7.37
C ARG A 173 -17.83 9.66 7.43
N PHE A 174 -17.03 9.47 6.40
CA PHE A 174 -15.74 10.12 6.30
C PHE A 174 -15.88 11.54 5.73
N GLY A 175 -15.66 12.56 6.57
CA GLY A 175 -15.68 13.97 6.18
C GLY A 175 -14.51 14.34 5.26
N ILE A 176 -13.35 13.74 5.52
CA ILE A 176 -12.13 13.95 4.73
C ILE A 176 -11.84 12.68 3.92
N LYS A 177 -11.59 12.84 2.61
CA LYS A 177 -11.26 11.73 1.71
C LYS A 177 -10.04 12.09 0.87
N CYS A 178 -8.95 11.32 1.05
CA CYS A 178 -7.69 11.54 0.37
C CYS A 178 -7.34 10.35 -0.53
N HIS A 179 -7.28 10.60 -1.83
CA HIS A 179 -6.79 9.63 -2.81
C HIS A 179 -5.28 9.79 -2.97
N LEU A 180 -4.51 8.81 -2.50
CA LEU A 180 -3.06 8.78 -2.69
C LEU A 180 -2.75 8.18 -4.06
N GLU A 181 -1.88 8.86 -4.80
CA GLU A 181 -1.45 8.45 -6.13
C GLU A 181 -0.01 7.95 -6.11
N TYR A 182 0.39 7.28 -7.18
CA TYR A 182 1.79 6.90 -7.36
C TYR A 182 2.68 8.12 -7.40
N TYR A 183 3.87 7.98 -6.86
CA TYR A 183 4.86 9.05 -6.79
C TYR A 183 5.63 9.17 -8.09
N ASP A 184 5.95 10.39 -8.47
CA ASP A 184 6.83 10.68 -9.58
C ASP A 184 8.28 10.30 -9.27
N HIS A 185 9.06 10.08 -10.32
CA HIS A 185 10.46 9.68 -10.25
C HIS A 185 11.30 10.63 -9.36
N ASP A 186 11.16 11.93 -9.54
CA ASP A 186 11.97 12.92 -8.82
C ASP A 186 11.66 12.94 -7.32
N VAL A 187 10.38 12.79 -6.98
CA VAL A 187 9.96 12.69 -5.58
C VAL A 187 10.51 11.41 -4.96
N LEU A 188 10.43 10.26 -5.65
CA LEU A 188 11.02 9.01 -5.17
C LEU A 188 12.54 9.09 -5.02
N SER A 189 13.23 9.74 -5.96
CA SER A 189 14.68 9.97 -5.85
C SER A 189 15.02 10.78 -4.59
N SER A 190 14.22 11.81 -4.28
CA SER A 190 14.40 12.60 -3.05
C SER A 190 14.14 11.76 -1.78
N ILE A 191 13.14 10.86 -1.81
CA ILE A 191 12.84 9.93 -0.72
C ILE A 191 14.02 8.96 -0.52
N VAL A 192 14.56 8.39 -1.60
CA VAL A 192 15.75 7.50 -1.54
C VAL A 192 16.94 8.22 -0.92
N GLN A 193 17.22 9.46 -1.36
CA GLN A 193 18.31 10.26 -0.81
C GLN A 193 18.13 10.58 0.68
N ARG A 194 16.88 10.94 1.09
CA ARG A 194 16.56 11.15 2.50
C ARG A 194 16.77 9.86 3.31
N SER A 195 16.26 8.74 2.81
CA SER A 195 16.41 7.44 3.46
C SER A 195 17.87 7.01 3.56
N ALA A 196 18.67 7.20 2.51
CA ALA A 196 20.11 6.92 2.53
C ALA A 196 20.85 7.74 3.60
N ARG A 197 20.51 9.04 3.76
CA ARG A 197 21.04 9.90 4.83
C ARG A 197 20.69 9.38 6.22
N LEU A 198 19.45 8.98 6.46
CA LEU A 198 19.01 8.41 7.73
C LEU A 198 19.73 7.09 8.07
N LEU A 199 20.13 6.35 7.04
CA LEU A 199 20.89 5.11 7.17
C LEU A 199 22.42 5.35 7.26
N ASN A 200 22.86 6.60 7.24
CA ASN A 200 24.28 6.98 7.18
C ASN A 200 25.04 6.33 6.00
N VAL A 201 24.35 6.21 4.85
CA VAL A 201 24.94 5.67 3.61
C VAL A 201 25.06 6.78 2.58
N ARG A 202 26.24 6.95 2.01
CA ARG A 202 26.45 7.88 0.89
C ARG A 202 25.79 7.32 -0.36
N CYS A 203 24.86 8.05 -0.95
CA CYS A 203 24.17 7.71 -2.19
C CYS A 203 24.22 8.89 -3.14
N THR A 204 24.69 8.66 -4.37
CA THR A 204 24.72 9.72 -5.39
C THR A 204 23.32 10.00 -5.91
N THR A 205 23.12 11.19 -6.49
CA THR A 205 21.80 11.58 -7.05
C THR A 205 21.40 10.65 -8.20
N GLU A 206 22.35 10.29 -9.03
CA GLU A 206 22.13 9.39 -10.16
C GLU A 206 21.78 7.97 -9.70
N ALA A 207 22.43 7.46 -8.65
CA ALA A 207 22.09 6.17 -8.06
C ALA A 207 20.70 6.17 -7.42
N ALA A 208 20.34 7.25 -6.73
CA ALA A 208 18.99 7.43 -6.19
C ALA A 208 17.94 7.45 -7.32
N GLY A 209 18.24 8.08 -8.45
CA GLY A 209 17.41 8.06 -9.65
C GLY A 209 17.24 6.66 -10.23
N GLU A 210 18.32 5.85 -10.32
CA GLU A 210 18.24 4.45 -10.78
C GLU A 210 17.35 3.58 -9.87
N ILE A 211 17.41 3.77 -8.57
CA ILE A 211 16.54 3.08 -7.61
C ILE A 211 15.10 3.57 -7.76
N ALA A 212 14.88 4.88 -7.85
CA ALA A 212 13.56 5.49 -8.00
C ALA A 212 12.85 5.01 -9.26
N MET A 213 13.55 4.93 -10.39
CA MET A 213 13.01 4.46 -11.66
C MET A 213 12.40 3.06 -11.55
N ARG A 214 13.03 2.18 -10.76
CA ARG A 214 12.59 0.79 -10.59
C ARG A 214 11.65 0.58 -9.38
N SER A 215 11.26 1.67 -8.71
CA SER A 215 10.45 1.63 -7.47
C SER A 215 8.95 1.59 -7.70
N ARG A 216 8.50 1.41 -8.94
CA ARG A 216 7.08 1.27 -9.31
C ARG A 216 6.18 2.41 -8.82
N GLY A 217 6.72 3.60 -8.61
CA GLY A 217 5.96 4.73 -8.09
C GLY A 217 5.64 4.63 -6.59
N THR A 218 6.30 3.75 -5.81
CA THR A 218 5.97 3.56 -4.39
C THR A 218 7.16 3.74 -3.45
N PRO A 219 7.05 4.56 -2.40
CA PRO A 219 8.09 4.75 -1.40
C PRO A 219 8.53 3.45 -0.69
N ARG A 220 7.60 2.51 -0.47
CA ARG A 220 7.91 1.22 0.15
C ARG A 220 8.90 0.42 -0.68
N ILE A 221 8.67 0.29 -1.98
CA ILE A 221 9.58 -0.44 -2.88
C ILE A 221 10.91 0.32 -2.99
N ALA A 222 10.88 1.65 -3.10
CA ALA A 222 12.08 2.48 -3.14
C ALA A 222 13.00 2.22 -1.94
N ASN A 223 12.45 2.19 -0.73
CA ASN A 223 13.20 1.90 0.49
C ASN A 223 13.68 0.45 0.57
N ALA A 224 12.85 -0.50 0.11
CA ALA A 224 13.26 -1.91 0.04
C ALA A 224 14.43 -2.12 -0.92
N LEU A 225 14.37 -1.50 -2.11
CA LEU A 225 15.49 -1.51 -3.08
C LEU A 225 16.74 -0.84 -2.53
N LEU A 226 16.61 0.34 -1.91
CA LEU A 226 17.74 1.04 -1.28
C LEU A 226 18.43 0.15 -0.26
N ARG A 227 17.68 -0.59 0.57
CA ARG A 227 18.24 -1.52 1.55
C ARG A 227 19.09 -2.59 0.87
N ARG A 228 18.59 -3.21 -0.19
CA ARG A 228 19.32 -4.26 -0.92
C ARG A 228 20.53 -3.70 -1.64
N VAL A 229 20.39 -2.57 -2.33
CA VAL A 229 21.52 -1.90 -2.98
C VAL A 229 22.62 -1.55 -1.97
N ARG A 230 22.25 -1.13 -0.75
CA ARG A 230 23.20 -0.90 0.34
C ARG A 230 23.96 -2.17 0.72
N ASP A 231 23.27 -3.32 0.81
CA ASP A 231 23.93 -4.59 1.13
C ASP A 231 25.00 -4.93 0.06
N PHE A 232 24.68 -4.72 -1.22
CA PHE A 232 25.66 -4.87 -2.31
C PHE A 232 26.80 -3.85 -2.22
N ALA A 233 26.52 -2.60 -1.91
CA ALA A 233 27.53 -1.56 -1.75
C ALA A 233 28.55 -1.90 -0.65
N GLN A 234 28.08 -2.50 0.46
CA GLN A 234 28.93 -2.92 1.57
C GLN A 234 29.78 -4.13 1.24
N VAL A 235 29.25 -5.10 0.48
CA VAL A 235 29.94 -6.38 0.23
C VAL A 235 30.80 -6.34 -1.06
N LYS A 236 30.30 -5.65 -2.09
CA LYS A 236 30.94 -5.62 -3.42
C LYS A 236 31.61 -4.29 -3.76
N GLY A 237 31.31 -3.23 -3.00
CA GLY A 237 31.83 -1.88 -3.19
C GLY A 237 32.60 -1.38 -1.98
N ASN A 238 32.67 -0.06 -1.83
CA ASN A 238 33.32 0.65 -0.74
C ASN A 238 32.36 1.16 0.35
N GLY A 239 31.11 0.68 0.35
CA GLY A 239 30.05 1.12 1.24
C GLY A 239 29.26 2.34 0.76
N SER A 240 29.65 2.96 -0.38
CA SER A 240 28.91 4.04 -1.04
C SER A 240 28.07 3.51 -2.18
N ILE A 241 26.89 4.07 -2.36
CA ILE A 241 25.98 3.71 -3.46
C ILE A 241 26.20 4.72 -4.59
N ASP A 242 26.94 4.33 -5.60
CA ASP A 242 27.06 5.01 -6.88
C ASP A 242 26.18 4.35 -7.95
N THR A 243 26.17 4.91 -9.15
CA THR A 243 25.34 4.41 -10.25
C THR A 243 25.72 3.00 -10.69
N GLU A 244 27.01 2.65 -10.64
CA GLU A 244 27.49 1.34 -11.07
C GLU A 244 27.04 0.25 -10.11
N ILE A 245 27.22 0.46 -8.80
CA ILE A 245 26.80 -0.49 -7.79
C ILE A 245 25.25 -0.60 -7.73
N ALA A 246 24.52 0.52 -7.94
CA ALA A 246 23.07 0.51 -7.99
C ALA A 246 22.56 -0.36 -9.17
N LYS A 247 23.08 -0.16 -10.38
CA LYS A 247 22.72 -0.97 -11.55
C LYS A 247 23.09 -2.43 -11.35
N PHE A 248 24.31 -2.71 -10.91
CA PHE A 248 24.76 -4.07 -10.63
C PHE A 248 23.85 -4.80 -9.63
N ALA A 249 23.49 -4.14 -8.53
CA ALA A 249 22.62 -4.72 -7.51
C ALA A 249 21.20 -4.98 -8.05
N LEU A 250 20.62 -4.03 -8.79
CA LEU A 250 19.28 -4.16 -9.35
C LEU A 250 19.21 -5.27 -10.40
N GLU A 251 20.23 -5.40 -11.24
CA GLU A 251 20.35 -6.51 -12.19
C GLU A 251 20.53 -7.86 -11.48
N ALA A 252 21.35 -7.92 -10.43
CA ALA A 252 21.52 -9.13 -9.63
C ALA A 252 20.23 -9.56 -8.89
N LEU A 253 19.31 -8.63 -8.65
CA LEU A 253 17.98 -8.87 -8.08
C LEU A 253 16.92 -9.17 -9.16
N ASN A 254 17.30 -9.33 -10.43
CA ASN A 254 16.41 -9.54 -11.56
C ASN A 254 15.33 -8.44 -11.73
N ILE A 255 15.67 -7.19 -11.38
CA ILE A 255 14.78 -6.04 -11.51
C ILE A 255 15.21 -5.26 -12.75
N ASP A 256 14.37 -5.26 -13.75
CA ASP A 256 14.65 -4.60 -15.01
C ASP A 256 14.47 -3.07 -14.96
N LYS A 257 14.72 -2.42 -16.10
CA LYS A 257 14.63 -0.96 -16.24
C LYS A 257 13.22 -0.38 -16.01
N PHE A 258 12.17 -1.19 -16.12
CA PHE A 258 10.78 -0.81 -15.84
C PHE A 258 10.38 -1.13 -14.39
N GLY A 259 11.25 -1.76 -13.62
CA GLY A 259 10.95 -2.23 -12.28
C GLY A 259 10.15 -3.54 -12.25
N LEU A 260 10.09 -4.27 -13.37
CA LEU A 260 9.51 -5.61 -13.39
C LEU A 260 10.50 -6.59 -12.79
N ASP A 261 9.99 -7.49 -11.96
CA ASP A 261 10.75 -8.59 -11.40
C ASP A 261 10.45 -9.92 -12.14
N GLU A 262 11.00 -11.00 -11.60
CA GLU A 262 10.85 -12.33 -12.20
C GLU A 262 9.39 -12.78 -12.24
N VAL A 263 8.59 -12.49 -11.22
CA VAL A 263 7.18 -12.89 -11.16
C VAL A 263 6.34 -12.12 -12.17
N ASP A 264 6.58 -10.80 -12.33
CA ASP A 264 5.91 -10.00 -13.36
C ASP A 264 6.20 -10.53 -14.76
N ASN A 265 7.48 -10.79 -15.04
CA ASN A 265 7.89 -11.32 -16.33
C ASN A 265 7.30 -12.71 -16.57
N LYS A 266 7.26 -13.58 -15.54
CA LYS A 266 6.61 -14.90 -15.60
C LYS A 266 5.09 -14.78 -15.85
N LEU A 267 4.43 -13.78 -15.25
CA LEU A 267 3.01 -13.50 -15.48
C LEU A 267 2.76 -13.11 -16.95
N LEU A 268 3.53 -12.17 -17.48
CA LEU A 268 3.43 -11.73 -18.86
C LEU A 268 3.72 -12.88 -19.83
N LEU A 269 4.80 -13.64 -19.61
CA LEU A 269 5.15 -14.82 -20.42
C LEU A 269 4.06 -15.89 -20.36
N THR A 270 3.46 -16.10 -19.19
CA THR A 270 2.36 -17.06 -19.05
C THR A 270 1.16 -16.68 -19.93
N ILE A 271 0.79 -15.40 -19.94
CA ILE A 271 -0.32 -14.93 -20.80
C ILE A 271 0.06 -15.04 -22.29
N ILE A 272 1.29 -14.70 -22.65
CA ILE A 272 1.76 -14.76 -24.04
C ILE A 272 1.85 -16.21 -24.52
N ASP A 273 2.63 -17.04 -23.84
CA ASP A 273 3.04 -18.34 -24.36
C ASP A 273 1.97 -19.43 -24.15
N LYS A 274 1.19 -19.36 -23.05
CA LYS A 274 0.17 -20.37 -22.75
C LYS A 274 -1.23 -19.98 -23.20
N PHE A 275 -1.51 -18.69 -23.36
CA PHE A 275 -2.86 -18.17 -23.65
C PHE A 275 -2.89 -17.23 -24.87
N ASN A 276 -1.87 -17.28 -25.72
CA ASN A 276 -1.79 -16.50 -26.98
C ASN A 276 -2.04 -14.99 -26.77
N GLY A 277 -1.54 -14.42 -25.67
CA GLY A 277 -1.71 -13.01 -25.34
C GLY A 277 -3.03 -12.64 -24.67
N GLY A 278 -3.91 -13.61 -24.45
CA GLY A 278 -5.22 -13.42 -23.82
C GLY A 278 -6.38 -13.27 -24.82
N PRO A 279 -7.62 -13.01 -24.33
CA PRO A 279 -8.00 -12.76 -22.95
C PRO A 279 -8.01 -14.02 -22.08
N VAL A 280 -7.50 -13.94 -20.86
CA VAL A 280 -7.46 -15.04 -19.89
C VAL A 280 -7.99 -14.61 -18.51
N GLY A 281 -8.74 -15.50 -17.84
CA GLY A 281 -9.32 -15.23 -16.53
C GLY A 281 -8.27 -15.16 -15.42
N LEU A 282 -8.53 -14.35 -14.37
CA LEU A 282 -7.63 -14.15 -13.23
C LEU A 282 -7.24 -15.47 -12.55
N THR A 283 -8.23 -16.33 -12.24
CA THR A 283 -8.00 -17.61 -11.57
C THR A 283 -7.16 -18.57 -12.42
N THR A 284 -7.29 -18.50 -13.74
CA THR A 284 -6.48 -19.30 -14.66
C THR A 284 -5.03 -18.84 -14.66
N ILE A 285 -4.78 -17.52 -14.64
CA ILE A 285 -3.43 -16.94 -14.53
C ILE A 285 -2.82 -17.35 -13.19
N ALA A 286 -3.53 -17.15 -12.09
CA ALA A 286 -3.08 -17.47 -10.75
C ALA A 286 -2.69 -18.95 -10.62
N THR A 287 -3.55 -19.86 -11.09
CA THR A 287 -3.25 -21.31 -11.12
C THR A 287 -2.00 -21.61 -11.95
N ALA A 288 -1.84 -20.97 -13.10
CA ALA A 288 -0.69 -21.21 -14.00
C ALA A 288 0.64 -20.67 -13.41
N LEU A 289 0.58 -19.68 -12.52
CA LEU A 289 1.72 -19.13 -11.78
C LEU A 289 2.05 -19.91 -10.51
N GLY A 290 1.06 -20.62 -9.94
CA GLY A 290 1.13 -21.21 -8.61
C GLY A 290 0.88 -20.19 -7.50
N GLU A 291 0.11 -19.13 -7.80
CA GLU A 291 -0.18 -18.00 -6.92
C GLU A 291 -1.67 -17.94 -6.56
N ASP A 292 -1.98 -17.14 -5.54
CA ASP A 292 -3.36 -16.84 -5.17
C ASP A 292 -3.95 -15.79 -6.12
N ALA A 293 -5.23 -15.93 -6.46
CA ALA A 293 -5.89 -15.00 -7.36
C ALA A 293 -5.94 -13.57 -6.79
N GLU A 294 -6.15 -13.43 -5.47
CA GLU A 294 -6.14 -12.14 -4.77
C GLU A 294 -4.76 -11.50 -4.83
N THR A 295 -3.69 -12.29 -4.65
CA THR A 295 -2.30 -11.81 -4.77
C THR A 295 -2.02 -11.29 -6.17
N VAL A 296 -2.43 -12.02 -7.21
CA VAL A 296 -2.26 -11.56 -8.61
C VAL A 296 -3.00 -10.24 -8.83
N GLU A 297 -4.24 -10.12 -8.34
CA GLU A 297 -5.07 -8.93 -8.56
C GLU A 297 -4.60 -7.71 -7.76
N GLU A 298 -4.10 -7.90 -6.55
CA GLU A 298 -3.75 -6.79 -5.66
C GLU A 298 -2.29 -6.35 -5.73
N VAL A 299 -1.40 -7.30 -6.02
CA VAL A 299 0.05 -7.07 -5.91
C VAL A 299 0.72 -6.91 -7.27
N TYR A 300 0.39 -7.77 -8.24
CA TYR A 300 1.07 -7.79 -9.53
C TYR A 300 0.35 -6.95 -10.59
N GLU A 301 -0.94 -7.17 -10.76
CA GLU A 301 -1.74 -6.59 -11.84
C GLU A 301 -1.80 -5.05 -11.83
N PRO A 302 -1.93 -4.34 -10.69
CA PRO A 302 -2.11 -2.89 -10.69
C PRO A 302 -0.95 -2.14 -11.33
N PHE A 303 0.28 -2.57 -11.09
CA PHE A 303 1.47 -1.96 -11.69
C PHE A 303 1.56 -2.27 -13.18
N LEU A 304 1.31 -3.52 -13.57
CA LEU A 304 1.35 -3.93 -14.97
C LEU A 304 0.28 -3.23 -15.81
N ILE A 305 -0.90 -2.94 -15.23
CA ILE A 305 -1.95 -2.15 -15.90
C ILE A 305 -1.50 -0.68 -16.01
N LYS A 306 -1.01 -0.10 -14.93
CA LYS A 306 -0.55 1.31 -14.89
C LYS A 306 0.52 1.56 -15.96
N GLU A 307 1.50 0.68 -16.05
CA GLU A 307 2.59 0.79 -17.05
C GLU A 307 2.16 0.34 -18.46
N GLY A 308 0.93 -0.16 -18.61
CA GLY A 308 0.37 -0.54 -19.91
C GLY A 308 0.86 -1.87 -20.47
N PHE A 309 1.40 -2.76 -19.64
CA PHE A 309 1.80 -4.11 -20.05
C PHE A 309 0.60 -5.03 -20.25
N ILE A 310 -0.43 -4.89 -19.42
CA ILE A 310 -1.69 -5.63 -19.52
C ILE A 310 -2.88 -4.68 -19.50
N LYS A 311 -4.01 -5.16 -20.02
CA LYS A 311 -5.32 -4.48 -19.95
C LYS A 311 -6.38 -5.44 -19.44
N ARG A 312 -7.37 -4.91 -18.69
CA ARG A 312 -8.58 -5.64 -18.31
C ARG A 312 -9.64 -5.52 -19.39
N THR A 313 -10.23 -6.64 -19.76
CA THR A 313 -11.37 -6.71 -20.67
C THR A 313 -12.52 -7.46 -19.98
N PRO A 314 -13.77 -7.37 -20.47
CA PRO A 314 -14.88 -8.15 -19.93
C PRO A 314 -14.64 -9.68 -19.96
N ARG A 315 -13.77 -10.17 -20.83
CA ARG A 315 -13.42 -11.59 -20.98
C ARG A 315 -12.19 -12.01 -20.18
N GLY A 316 -11.43 -11.07 -19.63
CA GLY A 316 -10.20 -11.37 -18.86
C GLY A 316 -9.08 -10.37 -19.13
N ARG A 317 -7.85 -10.81 -18.86
CA ARG A 317 -6.63 -10.03 -19.00
C ARG A 317 -5.98 -10.31 -20.34
N GLU A 318 -5.50 -9.27 -21.00
CA GLU A 318 -4.77 -9.34 -22.27
C GLU A 318 -3.46 -8.57 -22.14
N VAL A 319 -2.39 -9.11 -22.69
CA VAL A 319 -1.13 -8.36 -22.82
C VAL A 319 -1.20 -7.36 -23.95
N THR A 320 -0.42 -6.28 -23.84
CA THR A 320 -0.33 -5.25 -24.88
C THR A 320 0.90 -5.47 -25.76
N THR A 321 1.00 -4.70 -26.83
CA THR A 321 2.19 -4.69 -27.71
C THR A 321 3.47 -4.34 -26.91
N LEU A 322 3.34 -3.52 -25.85
CA LEU A 322 4.47 -3.16 -24.96
C LEU A 322 5.05 -4.41 -24.29
N ALA A 323 4.21 -5.33 -23.79
CA ALA A 323 4.65 -6.57 -23.16
C ALA A 323 5.41 -7.47 -24.16
N TYR A 324 4.91 -7.60 -25.38
CA TYR A 324 5.61 -8.35 -26.43
C TYR A 324 6.99 -7.74 -26.75
N THR A 325 7.04 -6.43 -26.92
CA THR A 325 8.30 -5.72 -27.19
C THR A 325 9.30 -5.88 -26.03
N HIS A 326 8.82 -5.75 -24.82
CA HIS A 326 9.62 -5.87 -23.61
C HIS A 326 10.26 -7.26 -23.48
N LEU A 327 9.48 -8.30 -23.75
CA LEU A 327 9.92 -9.71 -23.66
C LEU A 327 10.56 -10.24 -24.96
N HIS A 328 10.82 -9.36 -25.93
CA HIS A 328 11.39 -9.73 -27.25
C HIS A 328 10.58 -10.83 -27.97
N LYS A 329 9.25 -10.80 -27.81
CA LYS A 329 8.31 -11.71 -28.47
C LYS A 329 7.60 -11.03 -29.64
N ASN A 330 7.15 -11.81 -30.62
CA ASN A 330 6.37 -11.31 -31.77
C ASN A 330 4.86 -11.46 -31.48
N PRO A 331 4.06 -10.38 -31.60
CA PRO A 331 2.61 -10.45 -31.41
C PRO A 331 1.87 -11.37 -32.42
N HIS A 332 2.53 -11.75 -33.53
CA HIS A 332 1.97 -12.53 -34.64
C HIS A 332 2.60 -13.91 -34.83
N ALA A 333 3.41 -14.39 -33.89
CA ALA A 333 3.88 -15.77 -33.90
C ALA A 333 2.76 -16.71 -33.39
N THR A 334 1.57 -16.65 -34.02
CA THR A 334 0.68 -17.81 -34.05
C THR A 334 1.39 -18.85 -34.90
N GLU A 335 1.72 -19.97 -34.26
CA GLU A 335 2.25 -21.17 -34.91
C GLU A 335 1.53 -21.41 -36.25
N GLY A 336 2.31 -21.44 -37.30
CA GLY A 336 1.87 -22.09 -38.53
C GLY A 336 1.44 -23.49 -38.14
N GLY A 337 0.15 -23.77 -38.28
CA GLY A 337 -0.42 -25.07 -37.98
C GLY A 337 0.35 -26.15 -38.73
N LEU A 338 0.61 -27.24 -38.00
CA LEU A 338 1.27 -28.44 -38.48
C LEU A 338 0.34 -29.25 -39.42
N PHE A 339 -0.53 -28.58 -40.19
CA PHE A 339 -1.33 -29.18 -41.28
C PHE A 339 -1.55 -28.11 -42.35
N GLY A 340 -0.59 -27.99 -43.26
CA GLY A 340 -0.72 -27.46 -44.59
C GLY A 340 -0.54 -28.59 -45.54
#